data_53138a0f5c8b1674c124524472b6a86d
#
_entry.id   53138a0f5c8b1674c124524472b6a86d
#
_cell.length_a   1.000
_cell.length_b   1.000
_cell.length_c   1.000
_cell.angle_alpha   90.00
_cell.angle_beta   90.00
_cell.angle_gamma   90.00
#
_symmetry.space_group_name_H-M   'P 1'
#
loop_
_entity.id
_entity.type
_entity.pdbx_description
1 polymer ?
#
loop_
_entity_poly.entity_id
_entity_poly.type
_entity_poly.pdbx_seq_one_letter_code
_entity_poly.pdbx_strand_id
1 'polypeptide(L)'
;GHTSHGSQLVTGIDAISAFKGAPFTFSYSSGYSAGIFLNDYVPSGDLGNPDRTSWAQRTRDFLNQNGNDRNVVMWSWCGQVSDATQSDIDTYLGLMDALENEYPDVQFVYMTGHLDGTGLTGNLHLRNEQIRRYCIDGGKILYDFADIETYDPDGVYYGDRFPNDACDYDSDGDGVRDANWAREWQNSHMEGRDWYDCYSAHSE
;
A
#
# COMPACT_ATOMS: atom_id res chain seq x y z
N GLY A 1 -2.92 0.06 -12.25
CA GLY A 1 -1.73 -0.75 -12.45
C GLY A 1 -0.97 -0.93 -11.14
N HIS A 2 -0.24 -2.00 -11.02
CA HIS A 2 0.58 -2.26 -9.84
C HIS A 2 1.91 -2.92 -10.21
N THR A 3 2.89 -2.77 -9.33
CA THR A 3 4.15 -3.50 -9.29
C THR A 3 4.15 -4.43 -8.06
N SER A 4 5.31 -4.86 -7.56
CA SER A 4 5.45 -5.90 -6.53
C SER A 4 4.55 -5.72 -5.30
N HIS A 5 4.57 -4.57 -4.65
CA HIS A 5 3.74 -4.31 -3.45
C HIS A 5 2.24 -4.25 -3.76
N GLY A 6 1.86 -3.73 -4.92
CA GLY A 6 0.48 -3.82 -5.38
C GLY A 6 0.04 -5.26 -5.63
N SER A 7 0.95 -6.13 -6.09
CA SER A 7 0.66 -7.56 -6.21
C SER A 7 0.43 -8.21 -4.85
N GLN A 8 1.16 -7.85 -3.81
CA GLN A 8 0.92 -8.33 -2.45
C GLN A 8 -0.48 -7.97 -1.96
N LEU A 9 -0.91 -6.72 -2.16
CA LEU A 9 -2.26 -6.29 -1.80
C LEU A 9 -3.34 -7.11 -2.53
N VAL A 10 -3.17 -7.33 -3.84
CA VAL A 10 -4.13 -8.08 -4.64
C VAL A 10 -4.21 -9.55 -4.21
N THR A 11 -3.08 -10.22 -4.03
CA THR A 11 -3.06 -11.62 -3.56
C THR A 11 -3.58 -11.75 -2.14
N GLY A 12 -3.31 -10.78 -1.27
CA GLY A 12 -3.87 -10.71 0.08
C GLY A 12 -5.40 -10.56 0.07
N ILE A 13 -5.96 -9.78 -0.85
CA ILE A 13 -7.41 -9.67 -1.04
C ILE A 13 -8.01 -11.01 -1.50
N ASP A 14 -7.37 -11.70 -2.46
CA ASP A 14 -7.79 -13.04 -2.90
C ASP A 14 -7.84 -14.02 -1.73
N ALA A 15 -6.77 -14.06 -0.96
CA ALA A 15 -6.64 -14.96 0.18
C ALA A 15 -7.64 -14.64 1.29
N ILE A 16 -7.85 -13.36 1.64
CA ILE A 16 -8.83 -12.97 2.67
C ILE A 16 -10.26 -13.31 2.26
N SER A 17 -10.59 -13.20 0.98
CA SER A 17 -11.89 -13.59 0.45
C SER A 17 -12.14 -15.09 0.63
N ALA A 18 -11.15 -15.93 0.36
CA ALA A 18 -11.23 -17.38 0.57
C ALA A 18 -11.28 -17.73 2.06
N PHE A 19 -10.50 -17.03 2.91
CA PHE A 19 -10.39 -17.32 4.33
C PHE A 19 -11.59 -16.84 5.17
N LYS A 20 -12.08 -15.62 4.92
CA LYS A 20 -13.16 -14.99 5.70
C LYS A 20 -14.54 -15.14 5.07
N GLY A 21 -14.65 -15.29 3.74
CA GLY A 21 -15.93 -15.25 3.05
C GLY A 21 -16.62 -13.88 3.15
N ALA A 22 -17.95 -13.87 3.06
CA ALA A 22 -18.71 -12.63 3.17
C ALA A 22 -18.50 -11.94 4.54
N PRO A 23 -18.38 -10.59 4.62
CA PRO A 23 -18.56 -9.63 3.52
C PRO A 23 -17.28 -9.34 2.69
N PHE A 24 -16.17 -10.04 2.94
CA PHE A 24 -14.85 -9.79 2.32
C PHE A 24 -14.76 -10.42 0.92
N THR A 25 -15.83 -10.36 0.14
CA THR A 25 -15.86 -10.91 -1.22
C THR A 25 -15.61 -9.85 -2.26
N PHE A 26 -14.92 -10.22 -3.33
CA PHE A 26 -14.67 -9.35 -4.47
C PHE A 26 -14.60 -10.15 -5.77
N SER A 27 -14.57 -9.46 -6.90
CA SER A 27 -14.50 -10.06 -8.23
C SER A 27 -13.71 -9.15 -9.18
N TYR A 28 -13.05 -9.76 -10.15
CA TYR A 28 -12.45 -9.06 -11.30
C TYR A 28 -13.44 -8.91 -12.47
N SER A 29 -14.63 -9.48 -12.39
CA SER A 29 -15.63 -9.44 -13.44
C SER A 29 -16.56 -8.25 -13.29
N SER A 30 -16.79 -7.51 -14.38
CA SER A 30 -17.82 -6.46 -14.44
C SER A 30 -19.21 -7.04 -14.17
N GLY A 31 -20.08 -6.24 -13.56
CA GLY A 31 -21.43 -6.66 -13.21
C GLY A 31 -21.54 -7.49 -11.92
N TYR A 32 -20.46 -7.59 -11.13
CA TYR A 32 -20.50 -8.16 -9.79
C TYR A 32 -21.35 -7.28 -8.87
N SER A 33 -22.36 -7.86 -8.25
CA SER A 33 -23.37 -7.10 -7.50
C SER A 33 -23.24 -7.20 -5.97
N ALA A 34 -22.28 -7.97 -5.48
CA ALA A 34 -22.10 -8.20 -4.05
C ALA A 34 -20.62 -8.11 -3.66
N GLY A 35 -20.24 -7.07 -2.92
CA GLY A 35 -18.86 -6.83 -2.50
C GLY A 35 -18.12 -5.83 -3.40
N ILE A 36 -16.84 -6.07 -3.65
CA ILE A 36 -15.94 -5.16 -4.37
C ILE A 36 -15.67 -5.70 -5.78
N PHE A 37 -15.80 -4.84 -6.79
CA PHE A 37 -15.25 -5.09 -8.11
C PHE A 37 -13.87 -4.45 -8.22
N LEU A 38 -12.83 -5.27 -8.28
CA LEU A 38 -11.44 -4.83 -8.36
C LEU A 38 -10.97 -4.78 -9.80
N ASN A 39 -10.35 -3.66 -10.18
CA ASN A 39 -9.66 -3.50 -11.45
C ASN A 39 -8.20 -3.15 -11.16
N ASP A 40 -7.32 -4.15 -11.18
CA ASP A 40 -5.97 -4.08 -10.64
C ASP A 40 -4.89 -3.72 -11.66
N TYR A 41 -5.16 -3.84 -12.98
CA TYR A 41 -4.17 -3.59 -14.02
C TYR A 41 -4.40 -2.33 -14.84
N VAL A 42 -5.13 -1.37 -14.32
CA VAL A 42 -5.43 -0.13 -15.02
C VAL A 42 -5.23 1.08 -14.12
N PRO A 43 -4.66 2.14 -14.68
CA PRO A 43 -3.92 2.19 -15.95
C PRO A 43 -2.64 1.36 -15.88
N SER A 44 -2.22 0.79 -17.01
CA SER A 44 -1.04 -0.08 -17.07
C SER A 44 0.28 0.69 -17.05
N GLY A 45 1.33 0.02 -16.60
CA GLY A 45 2.71 0.52 -16.60
C GLY A 45 3.17 1.00 -15.21
N ASP A 46 4.48 1.23 -15.08
CA ASP A 46 5.07 1.89 -13.91
C ASP A 46 4.92 3.40 -14.07
N LEU A 47 3.87 3.94 -13.47
CA LEU A 47 3.49 5.34 -13.63
C LEU A 47 4.21 6.30 -12.66
N GLY A 48 5.07 5.77 -11.80
CA GLY A 48 5.99 6.54 -10.95
C GLY A 48 7.37 6.73 -11.58
N ASN A 49 7.59 6.20 -12.80
CA ASN A 49 8.86 6.25 -13.52
C ASN A 49 8.58 6.46 -15.04
N PRO A 50 9.19 7.45 -15.74
CA PRO A 50 10.32 8.29 -15.26
C PRO A 50 9.91 9.58 -14.54
N ASP A 51 8.65 9.88 -14.36
CA ASP A 51 8.18 11.12 -13.77
C ASP A 51 7.24 10.87 -12.58
N ARG A 52 6.94 11.95 -11.85
CA ARG A 52 6.11 11.93 -10.64
C ARG A 52 4.67 12.41 -10.87
N THR A 53 4.23 12.58 -12.11
CA THR A 53 2.96 13.24 -12.44
C THR A 53 2.08 12.48 -13.43
N SER A 54 2.65 11.67 -14.32
CA SER A 54 1.94 10.99 -15.40
C SER A 54 0.82 10.06 -14.89
N TRP A 55 0.97 9.49 -13.71
CA TRP A 55 -0.05 8.66 -13.06
C TRP A 55 -1.39 9.40 -12.88
N ALA A 56 -1.35 10.67 -12.51
CA ALA A 56 -2.57 11.47 -12.30
C ALA A 56 -3.32 11.70 -13.62
N GLN A 57 -2.59 11.97 -14.72
CA GLN A 57 -3.22 12.09 -16.04
C GLN A 57 -3.79 10.75 -16.50
N ARG A 58 -3.08 9.65 -16.30
CA ARG A 58 -3.57 8.31 -16.62
C ARG A 58 -4.81 7.94 -15.81
N THR A 59 -4.88 8.36 -14.55
CA THR A 59 -6.07 8.19 -13.71
C THR A 59 -7.25 8.97 -14.30
N ARG A 60 -7.06 10.23 -14.72
CA ARG A 60 -8.09 11.02 -15.41
C ARG A 60 -8.57 10.35 -16.69
N ASP A 61 -7.62 9.92 -17.53
CA ASP A 61 -7.95 9.26 -18.81
C ASP A 61 -8.78 7.99 -18.56
N PHE A 62 -8.49 7.26 -17.49
CA PHE A 62 -9.24 6.07 -17.10
C PHE A 62 -10.63 6.40 -16.55
N LEU A 63 -10.74 7.34 -15.62
CA LEU A 63 -12.01 7.74 -15.01
C LEU A 63 -12.97 8.39 -16.02
N ASN A 64 -12.45 9.04 -17.05
CA ASN A 64 -13.24 9.68 -18.13
C ASN A 64 -13.67 8.69 -19.22
N GLN A 65 -13.33 7.41 -19.16
CA GLN A 65 -13.80 6.43 -20.13
C GLN A 65 -15.32 6.28 -20.09
N ASN A 66 -15.93 6.17 -21.25
CA ASN A 66 -17.37 6.00 -21.33
C ASN A 66 -17.83 4.71 -20.62
N GLY A 67 -18.78 4.85 -19.70
CA GLY A 67 -19.29 3.73 -18.90
C GLY A 67 -18.39 3.32 -17.73
N ASN A 68 -17.41 4.14 -17.37
CA ASN A 68 -16.64 3.92 -16.13
C ASN A 68 -17.56 4.09 -14.91
N ASP A 69 -17.52 3.10 -14.02
CA ASP A 69 -18.29 3.02 -12.79
C ASP A 69 -17.40 2.88 -11.53
N ARG A 70 -16.09 3.20 -11.68
CA ARG A 70 -15.15 3.14 -10.54
C ARG A 70 -15.45 4.26 -9.56
N ASN A 71 -15.59 3.87 -8.29
CA ASN A 71 -15.92 4.78 -7.20
C ASN A 71 -14.87 4.79 -6.07
N VAL A 72 -13.81 4.00 -6.21
CA VAL A 72 -12.64 4.03 -5.32
C VAL A 72 -11.37 3.94 -6.15
N VAL A 73 -10.40 4.79 -5.85
CA VAL A 73 -9.05 4.79 -6.43
C VAL A 73 -8.05 4.82 -5.29
N MET A 74 -7.17 3.84 -5.24
CA MET A 74 -6.02 3.84 -4.33
C MET A 74 -4.74 4.01 -5.15
N TRP A 75 -3.86 4.91 -4.71
CA TRP A 75 -2.63 5.18 -5.42
C TRP A 75 -1.45 5.39 -4.48
N SER A 76 -0.31 4.80 -4.82
CA SER A 76 0.99 5.03 -4.20
C SER A 76 2.10 4.78 -5.21
N TRP A 77 3.26 5.37 -4.95
CA TRP A 77 4.51 4.90 -5.56
C TRP A 77 5.00 3.64 -4.84
N CYS A 78 5.79 2.82 -5.53
CA CYS A 78 6.52 1.71 -4.92
C CYS A 78 7.79 2.23 -4.21
N GLY A 79 8.97 1.83 -4.63
CA GLY A 79 10.24 2.29 -4.04
C GLY A 79 10.57 3.78 -4.20
N GLN A 80 9.84 4.51 -5.07
CA GLN A 80 10.14 5.92 -5.35
C GLN A 80 9.97 6.86 -4.13
N VAL A 81 9.24 6.43 -3.09
CA VAL A 81 9.10 7.23 -1.85
C VAL A 81 10.44 7.32 -1.10
N SER A 82 11.27 6.28 -1.16
CA SER A 82 12.60 6.25 -0.53
C SER A 82 13.54 7.34 -1.08
N ASP A 83 13.42 7.66 -2.37
CA ASP A 83 14.24 8.66 -3.05
C ASP A 83 13.53 10.00 -3.24
N ALA A 84 12.25 10.10 -2.81
CA ALA A 84 11.47 11.30 -3.00
C ALA A 84 11.98 12.47 -2.14
N THR A 85 12.01 13.65 -2.74
CA THR A 85 12.16 14.89 -1.99
C THR A 85 10.83 15.27 -1.32
N GLN A 86 10.87 16.22 -0.40
CA GLN A 86 9.64 16.80 0.15
C GLN A 86 8.75 17.34 -0.96
N SER A 87 9.30 18.03 -1.95
CA SER A 87 8.55 18.58 -3.08
C SER A 87 7.91 17.51 -3.97
N ASP A 88 8.53 16.33 -4.11
CA ASP A 88 7.93 15.20 -4.83
C ASP A 88 6.67 14.72 -4.10
N ILE A 89 6.72 14.60 -2.78
CA ILE A 89 5.57 14.23 -1.97
C ILE A 89 4.50 15.32 -2.00
N ASP A 90 4.86 16.61 -1.93
CA ASP A 90 3.90 17.71 -2.10
C ASP A 90 3.21 17.63 -3.46
N THR A 91 3.92 17.24 -4.51
CA THR A 91 3.35 17.00 -5.85
C THR A 91 2.36 15.83 -5.84
N TYR A 92 2.72 14.71 -5.22
CA TYR A 92 1.81 13.55 -5.07
C TYR A 92 0.53 13.95 -4.34
N LEU A 93 0.65 14.59 -3.19
CA LEU A 93 -0.49 15.00 -2.36
C LEU A 93 -1.37 16.03 -3.08
N GLY A 94 -0.78 17.01 -3.74
CA GLY A 94 -1.52 18.00 -4.52
C GLY A 94 -2.24 17.42 -5.73
N LEU A 95 -1.68 16.42 -6.39
CA LEU A 95 -2.34 15.73 -7.50
C LEU A 95 -3.49 14.82 -7.03
N MET A 96 -3.34 14.16 -5.87
CA MET A 96 -4.44 13.41 -5.24
C MET A 96 -5.60 14.34 -4.87
N ASP A 97 -5.31 15.47 -4.23
CA ASP A 97 -6.32 16.48 -3.87
C ASP A 97 -7.03 17.07 -5.10
N ALA A 98 -6.27 17.31 -6.18
CA ALA A 98 -6.86 17.75 -7.44
C ALA A 98 -7.83 16.71 -8.02
N LEU A 99 -7.46 15.42 -7.99
CA LEU A 99 -8.32 14.34 -8.44
C LEU A 99 -9.59 14.20 -7.57
N GLU A 100 -9.49 14.34 -6.25
CA GLU A 100 -10.66 14.36 -5.36
C GLU A 100 -11.65 15.49 -5.74
N ASN A 101 -11.12 16.68 -6.03
CA ASN A 101 -11.94 17.82 -6.42
C ASN A 101 -12.57 17.65 -7.83
N GLU A 102 -11.84 17.03 -8.75
CA GLU A 102 -12.30 16.76 -10.13
C GLU A 102 -13.36 15.64 -10.18
N TYR A 103 -13.28 14.67 -9.27
CA TYR A 103 -14.15 13.48 -9.23
C TYR A 103 -14.80 13.29 -7.85
N PRO A 104 -15.74 14.16 -7.46
CA PRO A 104 -16.31 14.16 -6.10
C PRO A 104 -17.10 12.88 -5.75
N ASP A 105 -17.49 12.09 -6.74
CA ASP A 105 -18.20 10.81 -6.55
C ASP A 105 -17.21 9.62 -6.43
N VAL A 106 -15.89 9.87 -6.52
CA VAL A 106 -14.84 8.86 -6.41
C VAL A 106 -14.09 9.07 -5.09
N GLN A 107 -13.99 8.01 -4.31
CA GLN A 107 -13.21 8.01 -3.09
C GLN A 107 -11.73 7.74 -3.40
N PHE A 108 -10.86 8.65 -3.00
CA PHE A 108 -9.41 8.45 -3.15
C PHE A 108 -8.80 7.98 -1.83
N VAL A 109 -7.93 6.96 -1.93
CA VAL A 109 -7.19 6.39 -0.81
C VAL A 109 -5.71 6.69 -1.01
N TYR A 110 -5.16 7.50 -0.11
CA TYR A 110 -3.74 7.79 -0.03
C TYR A 110 -3.01 6.59 0.55
N MET A 111 -1.72 6.44 0.26
CA MET A 111 -0.95 5.32 0.78
C MET A 111 0.49 5.76 1.08
N THR A 112 1.07 5.26 2.18
CA THR A 112 2.50 5.38 2.46
C THR A 112 3.33 4.45 1.58
N GLY A 113 4.62 4.75 1.40
CA GLY A 113 5.58 3.82 0.80
C GLY A 113 5.95 2.69 1.77
N HIS A 114 6.31 1.53 1.21
CA HIS A 114 6.76 0.36 1.96
C HIS A 114 8.09 0.62 2.67
N LEU A 115 8.41 -0.17 3.69
CA LEU A 115 9.67 -0.04 4.44
C LEU A 115 10.89 -0.41 3.57
N ASP A 116 12.01 0.30 3.80
CA ASP A 116 13.26 0.14 3.06
C ASP A 116 14.48 -0.19 3.94
N GLY A 117 14.25 -0.40 5.23
CA GLY A 117 15.30 -0.73 6.18
C GLY A 117 16.15 0.45 6.65
N THR A 118 15.81 1.69 6.30
CA THR A 118 16.57 2.89 6.71
C THR A 118 16.20 3.41 8.11
N GLY A 119 15.14 2.85 8.72
CA GLY A 119 14.68 3.20 10.06
C GLY A 119 14.07 4.59 10.18
N LEU A 120 13.85 5.01 11.43
CA LEU A 120 13.09 6.23 11.77
C LEU A 120 13.75 7.55 11.34
N THR A 121 15.03 7.54 11.00
CA THR A 121 15.76 8.74 10.52
C THR A 121 15.97 8.73 9.00
N GLY A 122 15.54 7.66 8.33
CA GLY A 122 15.64 7.51 6.88
C GLY A 122 14.73 8.44 6.12
N ASN A 123 15.08 8.71 4.85
CA ASN A 123 14.26 9.60 4.01
C ASN A 123 12.84 9.05 3.81
N LEU A 124 12.71 7.73 3.63
CA LEU A 124 11.40 7.08 3.52
C LEU A 124 10.49 7.42 4.72
N HIS A 125 10.99 7.24 5.95
CA HIS A 125 10.22 7.56 7.15
C HIS A 125 9.76 9.02 7.16
N LEU A 126 10.66 9.97 6.86
CA LEU A 126 10.31 11.39 6.79
C LEU A 126 9.25 11.70 5.73
N ARG A 127 9.29 10.99 4.59
CA ARG A 127 8.29 11.17 3.52
C ARG A 127 6.96 10.52 3.89
N ASN A 128 6.96 9.35 4.52
CA ASN A 128 5.75 8.71 5.03
C ASN A 128 5.09 9.58 6.13
N GLU A 129 5.86 10.17 7.03
CA GLU A 129 5.34 11.12 8.03
C GLU A 129 4.69 12.36 7.39
N GLN A 130 5.23 12.84 6.27
CA GLN A 130 4.62 13.91 5.49
C GLN A 130 3.26 13.52 4.94
N ILE A 131 3.14 12.31 4.38
CA ILE A 131 1.88 11.75 3.87
C ILE A 131 0.86 11.59 5.02
N ARG A 132 1.27 10.96 6.14
CA ARG A 132 0.43 10.76 7.33
C ARG A 132 -0.16 12.07 7.85
N ARG A 133 0.72 13.05 8.05
CA ARG A 133 0.32 14.36 8.56
C ARG A 133 -0.68 15.05 7.65
N TYR A 134 -0.43 15.05 6.34
CA TYR A 134 -1.36 15.61 5.35
C TYR A 134 -2.72 14.93 5.42
N CYS A 135 -2.75 13.60 5.50
CA CYS A 135 -4.01 12.84 5.55
C CYS A 135 -4.78 13.10 6.86
N ILE A 136 -4.09 13.14 8.01
CA ILE A 136 -4.70 13.43 9.32
C ILE A 136 -5.27 14.84 9.33
N ASP A 137 -4.49 15.84 8.95
CA ASP A 137 -4.89 17.25 8.98
C ASP A 137 -6.01 17.55 7.99
N GLY A 138 -6.02 16.87 6.83
CA GLY A 138 -7.01 17.01 5.77
C GLY A 138 -8.23 16.08 5.89
N GLY A 139 -8.25 15.17 6.88
CA GLY A 139 -9.34 14.17 7.02
C GLY A 139 -9.42 13.22 5.82
N LYS A 140 -8.27 12.89 5.21
CA LYS A 140 -8.17 12.00 4.05
C LYS A 140 -8.18 10.54 4.46
N ILE A 141 -8.55 9.65 3.54
CA ILE A 141 -8.46 8.21 3.76
C ILE A 141 -7.03 7.75 3.47
N LEU A 142 -6.38 7.18 4.47
CA LEU A 142 -5.01 6.66 4.38
C LEU A 142 -4.99 5.16 4.54
N TYR A 143 -4.34 4.45 3.61
CA TYR A 143 -3.85 3.09 3.80
C TYR A 143 -2.38 3.16 4.19
N ASP A 144 -2.10 3.00 5.47
CA ASP A 144 -0.74 3.15 6.02
C ASP A 144 0.04 1.84 5.92
N PHE A 145 0.58 1.59 4.74
CA PHE A 145 1.28 0.35 4.43
C PHE A 145 2.56 0.19 5.27
N ALA A 146 3.31 1.28 5.46
CA ALA A 146 4.50 1.25 6.31
C ALA A 146 4.17 0.92 7.77
N ASP A 147 3.01 1.34 8.29
CA ASP A 147 2.58 1.00 9.64
C ASP A 147 2.28 -0.51 9.75
N ILE A 148 1.60 -1.08 8.74
CA ILE A 148 1.32 -2.51 8.67
C ILE A 148 2.62 -3.34 8.69
N GLU A 149 3.66 -2.90 7.98
CA GLU A 149 4.97 -3.58 7.96
C GLU A 149 5.80 -3.36 9.24
N THR A 150 5.37 -2.42 10.09
CA THR A 150 6.09 -2.04 11.33
C THR A 150 5.64 -2.81 12.56
N TYR A 151 4.47 -3.42 12.53
CA TYR A 151 3.90 -4.18 13.65
C TYR A 151 3.57 -5.61 13.25
N ASP A 152 3.78 -6.55 14.17
CA ASP A 152 3.15 -7.86 13.99
C ASP A 152 1.65 -7.81 14.36
N PRO A 153 0.86 -8.85 14.02
CA PRO A 153 -0.56 -8.88 14.34
C PRO A 153 -0.91 -8.88 15.85
N ASP A 154 0.05 -9.16 16.73
CA ASP A 154 -0.10 -9.05 18.19
C ASP A 154 0.20 -7.64 18.70
N GLY A 155 0.63 -6.72 17.83
CA GLY A 155 0.92 -5.34 18.13
C GLY A 155 2.33 -5.09 18.66
N VAL A 156 3.27 -6.01 18.44
CA VAL A 156 4.69 -5.77 18.76
C VAL A 156 5.29 -4.82 17.72
N TYR A 157 5.97 -3.80 18.21
CA TYR A 157 6.58 -2.75 17.38
C TYR A 157 8.01 -3.09 16.99
N TYR A 158 8.32 -2.97 15.69
CA TYR A 158 9.65 -3.23 15.12
C TYR A 158 10.30 -1.99 14.49
N GLY A 159 9.63 -0.85 14.42
CA GLY A 159 10.08 0.33 13.66
C GLY A 159 11.43 0.92 14.09
N ASP A 160 11.87 0.71 15.31
CA ASP A 160 13.18 1.11 15.83
C ASP A 160 14.30 0.10 15.55
N ARG A 161 13.99 -1.03 14.88
CA ARG A 161 14.88 -2.13 14.56
C ARG A 161 15.19 -2.23 13.06
N PHE A 162 15.10 -1.14 12.33
CA PHE A 162 15.39 -1.05 10.89
C PHE A 162 14.67 -2.07 10.01
N PRO A 163 13.33 -2.26 10.18
CA PRO A 163 12.59 -3.25 9.40
C PRO A 163 12.54 -2.85 7.92
N ASN A 164 12.51 -3.88 7.05
CA ASN A 164 12.32 -3.73 5.61
C ASN A 164 10.97 -4.30 5.15
N ASP A 165 10.70 -4.22 3.86
CA ASP A 165 9.51 -4.72 3.18
C ASP A 165 9.36 -6.25 3.16
N ALA A 166 10.41 -6.98 3.50
CA ALA A 166 10.39 -8.43 3.71
C ALA A 166 10.15 -8.83 5.18
N CYS A 167 9.85 -7.84 6.06
CA CYS A 167 9.71 -8.03 7.51
C CYS A 167 11.00 -8.44 8.24
N ASP A 168 12.16 -8.32 7.57
CA ASP A 168 13.45 -8.54 8.23
C ASP A 168 13.81 -7.36 9.11
N TYR A 169 14.37 -7.62 10.28
CA TYR A 169 14.77 -6.60 11.24
C TYR A 169 16.08 -6.95 11.95
N ASP A 170 16.70 -5.94 12.55
CA ASP A 170 17.90 -6.06 13.39
C ASP A 170 17.48 -6.44 14.82
N SER A 171 17.76 -7.69 15.24
CA SER A 171 17.26 -8.22 16.50
C SER A 171 18.07 -7.79 17.72
N ASP A 172 19.37 -7.51 17.55
CA ASP A 172 20.30 -7.24 18.65
C ASP A 172 20.97 -5.84 18.61
N GLY A 173 20.72 -5.06 17.57
CA GLY A 173 21.19 -3.67 17.44
C GLY A 173 22.60 -3.55 16.84
N ASP A 174 23.08 -4.59 16.15
CA ASP A 174 24.42 -4.59 15.54
C ASP A 174 24.47 -3.98 14.13
N GLY A 175 23.31 -3.63 13.57
CA GLY A 175 23.14 -3.04 12.24
C GLY A 175 22.94 -4.08 11.14
N VAL A 176 22.82 -5.35 11.47
CA VAL A 176 22.53 -6.45 10.54
C VAL A 176 21.10 -6.93 10.78
N ARG A 177 20.29 -7.04 9.74
CA ARG A 177 18.97 -7.67 9.82
C ARG A 177 19.15 -9.18 9.81
N ASP A 178 18.94 -9.81 10.94
CA ASP A 178 19.20 -11.23 11.21
C ASP A 178 17.96 -12.00 11.67
N ALA A 179 16.82 -11.32 11.80
CA ALA A 179 15.54 -11.89 12.20
C ALA A 179 14.41 -11.44 11.26
N ASN A 180 13.29 -12.15 11.28
CA ASN A 180 12.11 -11.84 10.46
C ASN A 180 10.85 -11.96 11.34
N TRP A 181 10.19 -10.85 11.64
CA TRP A 181 9.08 -10.84 12.57
C TRP A 181 7.84 -11.58 12.03
N ALA A 182 7.62 -11.59 10.72
CA ALA A 182 6.47 -12.28 10.14
C ALA A 182 6.61 -13.81 10.29
N ARG A 183 7.80 -14.35 10.02
CA ARG A 183 8.10 -15.78 10.24
C ARG A 183 8.06 -16.18 11.70
N GLU A 184 8.57 -15.34 12.60
CA GLU A 184 8.50 -15.58 14.05
C GLU A 184 7.07 -15.63 14.54
N TRP A 185 6.25 -14.70 14.09
CA TRP A 185 4.83 -14.67 14.42
C TRP A 185 4.09 -15.90 13.84
N GLN A 186 4.30 -16.23 12.58
CA GLN A 186 3.74 -17.42 11.92
C GLN A 186 4.08 -18.71 12.67
N ASN A 187 5.35 -18.88 13.07
CA ASN A 187 5.81 -20.05 13.80
C ASN A 187 5.14 -20.25 15.17
N SER A 188 4.63 -19.20 15.77
CA SER A 188 3.92 -19.21 17.06
C SER A 188 2.38 -19.27 16.92
N HIS A 189 1.86 -19.20 15.68
CA HIS A 189 0.44 -19.12 15.39
C HIS A 189 0.00 -20.23 14.41
N MET A 190 -1.31 -20.53 14.39
CA MET A 190 -1.84 -21.65 13.63
C MET A 190 -2.25 -21.22 12.22
N GLU A 191 -1.62 -21.82 11.22
CA GLU A 191 -2.04 -21.67 9.82
C GLU A 191 -3.49 -22.12 9.62
N GLY A 192 -4.23 -21.40 8.78
CA GLY A 192 -5.64 -21.65 8.49
C GLY A 192 -6.61 -21.14 9.56
N ARG A 193 -6.10 -20.68 10.71
CA ARG A 193 -6.91 -20.03 11.78
C ARG A 193 -6.48 -18.60 12.02
N ASP A 194 -5.21 -18.37 12.26
CA ASP A 194 -4.65 -17.06 12.62
C ASP A 194 -4.04 -16.38 11.39
N TRP A 195 -3.51 -17.16 10.47
CA TRP A 195 -2.97 -16.72 9.20
C TRP A 195 -3.22 -17.75 8.09
N TYR A 196 -3.01 -17.38 6.86
CA TYR A 196 -3.08 -18.22 5.66
C TYR A 196 -1.97 -17.86 4.70
N ASP A 197 -1.47 -18.86 3.98
CA ASP A 197 -0.44 -18.65 2.97
C ASP A 197 -1.00 -17.90 1.77
N CYS A 198 -0.24 -16.92 1.28
CA CYS A 198 -0.51 -16.23 0.03
C CYS A 198 0.79 -15.80 -0.62
N TYR A 199 0.78 -15.66 -1.95
CA TYR A 199 1.96 -15.21 -2.65
C TYR A 199 2.37 -13.81 -2.21
N SER A 200 3.66 -13.65 -1.90
CA SER A 200 4.28 -12.36 -1.64
C SER A 200 5.42 -12.09 -2.61
N ALA A 201 5.62 -10.84 -2.98
CA ALA A 201 6.73 -10.42 -3.83
C ALA A 201 8.01 -10.18 -3.04
N HIS A 202 7.92 -9.91 -1.74
CA HIS A 202 9.03 -9.48 -0.89
C HIS A 202 9.06 -10.16 0.48
N SER A 203 7.95 -10.17 1.20
CA SER A 203 7.86 -10.83 2.51
C SER A 203 7.57 -12.32 2.38
N GLU A 204 7.86 -13.04 3.37
CA GLU A 204 7.64 -14.48 3.47
C GLU A 204 6.33 -14.83 4.22
#